data_0a5252a8da52cae2075239d0005cfa48
#
_entry.id   0a5252a8da52cae2075239d0005cfa48
#
_cell.length_a   1.000
_cell.length_b   1.000
_cell.length_c   1.000
_cell.angle_alpha   90.00
_cell.angle_beta   90.00
_cell.angle_gamma   90.00
#
_symmetry.space_group_name_H-M   'P 1'
#
loop_
_entity.id
_entity.type
_entity.pdbx_description
1 polymer ?
#
loop_
_entity_poly.entity_id
_entity_poly.type
_entity_poly.pdbx_seq_one_letter_code
_entity_poly.pdbx_strand_id
1 'polypeptide(L)'
;MPFSTHENVDHPLSLYGASKKANELMAHAYSHLFALPSTGLRFFTVYGPWGRPDMAMWIFAKAILAGEPIKLFNNGNMRRDFTYVDDVVEAIVRLVERPPQANP
;
A
#
# COMPACT_ATOMS: atom_id res chain seq x y z
N MET A 1 -6.55 13.32 -3.30
CA MET A 1 -5.24 13.90 -3.63
C MET A 1 -4.24 12.79 -3.82
N PRO A 2 -3.49 12.78 -4.91
CA PRO A 2 -2.44 11.78 -5.06
C PRO A 2 -1.34 12.01 -4.02
N PHE A 3 -0.85 10.93 -3.43
CA PHE A 3 0.27 10.99 -2.50
C PHE A 3 1.59 11.03 -3.26
N SER A 4 2.57 11.75 -2.72
CA SER A 4 3.90 11.84 -3.31
C SER A 4 4.86 10.86 -2.64
N THR A 5 5.76 10.26 -3.42
CA THR A 5 6.84 9.42 -2.89
C THR A 5 7.86 10.23 -2.09
N HIS A 6 7.83 11.55 -2.22
CA HIS A 6 8.74 12.44 -1.50
C HIS A 6 8.20 12.87 -0.13
N GLU A 7 6.97 12.48 0.21
CA GLU A 7 6.43 12.79 1.52
C GLU A 7 7.15 12.01 2.61
N ASN A 8 7.41 12.71 3.71
CA ASN A 8 8.06 12.11 4.86
C ASN A 8 7.08 11.20 5.61
N VAL A 9 7.48 9.95 5.85
CA VAL A 9 6.69 8.97 6.59
C VAL A 9 7.37 8.53 7.89
N ASP A 10 8.24 9.39 8.45
CA ASP A 10 9.06 9.04 9.62
C ASP A 10 8.34 9.18 10.96
N HIS A 11 7.07 9.61 10.95
CA HIS A 11 6.30 9.83 12.18
C HIS A 11 5.00 9.03 12.19
N PRO A 12 5.06 7.69 12.13
CA PRO A 12 3.85 6.87 12.16
C PRO A 12 3.16 6.94 13.53
N LEU A 13 1.83 6.97 13.51
CA LEU A 13 1.02 7.07 14.73
C LEU A 13 0.53 5.71 15.25
N SER A 14 0.85 4.60 14.58
CA SER A 14 0.41 3.27 14.99
C SER A 14 1.58 2.30 15.00
N LEU A 15 1.43 1.22 15.79
CA LEU A 15 2.43 0.14 15.80
C LEU A 15 2.53 -0.53 14.43
N TYR A 16 1.40 -0.67 13.72
CA TYR A 16 1.41 -1.21 12.37
C TYR A 16 2.24 -0.34 11.43
N GLY A 17 2.00 0.98 11.43
CA GLY A 17 2.78 1.92 10.63
C GLY A 17 4.26 1.89 10.99
N ALA A 18 4.57 1.83 12.30
CA ALA A 18 5.96 1.74 12.76
C ALA A 18 6.63 0.45 12.29
N SER A 19 5.92 -0.69 12.31
CA SER A 19 6.49 -1.97 11.84
C SER A 19 6.76 -1.93 10.34
N LYS A 20 5.89 -1.30 9.56
CA LYS A 20 6.10 -1.16 8.11
C LYS A 20 7.28 -0.25 7.80
N LYS A 21 7.46 0.84 8.55
CA LYS A 21 8.63 1.70 8.41
C LYS A 21 9.90 0.96 8.80
N ALA A 22 9.86 0.15 9.86
CA ALA A 22 10.98 -0.67 10.26
C ALA A 22 11.38 -1.67 9.15
N ASN A 23 10.40 -2.27 8.46
CA ASN A 23 10.67 -3.15 7.33
C ASN A 23 11.43 -2.43 6.20
N GLU A 24 11.06 -1.19 5.90
CA GLU A 24 11.76 -0.38 4.90
C GLU A 24 13.22 -0.13 5.30
N LEU A 25 13.45 0.20 6.55
CA LEU A 25 14.79 0.45 7.07
C LEU A 25 15.65 -0.80 7.04
N MET A 26 15.08 -1.95 7.43
CA MET A 26 15.78 -3.23 7.37
C MET A 26 16.12 -3.62 5.93
N ALA A 27 15.19 -3.44 5.00
CA ALA A 27 15.45 -3.74 3.59
C ALA A 27 16.58 -2.86 3.03
N HIS A 28 16.59 -1.58 3.42
CA HIS A 28 17.66 -0.65 3.03
C HIS A 28 19.02 -1.12 3.56
N ALA A 29 19.08 -1.54 4.82
CA ALA A 29 20.30 -2.03 5.43
C ALA A 29 20.80 -3.30 4.74
N TYR A 30 19.91 -4.25 4.46
CA TYR A 30 20.28 -5.47 3.74
C TYR A 30 20.79 -5.18 2.33
N SER A 31 20.15 -4.26 1.63
CA SER A 31 20.59 -3.87 0.30
C SER A 31 22.01 -3.33 0.33
N HIS A 32 22.33 -2.50 1.31
CA HIS A 32 23.66 -1.92 1.46
C HIS A 32 24.70 -2.97 1.88
N LEU A 33 24.39 -3.77 2.90
CA LEU A 33 25.35 -4.71 3.48
C LEU A 33 25.71 -5.87 2.53
N PHE A 34 24.75 -6.32 1.74
CA PHE A 34 24.90 -7.51 0.91
C PHE A 34 24.82 -7.23 -0.59
N ALA A 35 24.80 -5.96 -0.98
CA ALA A 35 24.69 -5.52 -2.38
C ALA A 35 23.50 -6.18 -3.09
N LEU A 36 22.35 -6.29 -2.39
CA LEU A 36 21.14 -6.87 -2.94
C LEU A 36 20.33 -5.80 -3.66
N PRO A 37 20.03 -5.97 -4.97
CA PRO A 37 19.13 -5.04 -5.64
C PRO A 37 17.75 -5.08 -4.98
N SER A 38 17.27 -3.93 -4.54
CA SER A 38 16.01 -3.86 -3.78
C SER A 38 15.19 -2.66 -4.23
N THR A 39 13.90 -2.88 -4.40
CA THR A 39 12.94 -1.82 -4.68
C THR A 39 11.84 -1.89 -3.63
N GLY A 40 11.69 -0.81 -2.86
CA GLY A 40 10.62 -0.71 -1.87
C GLY A 40 9.33 -0.22 -2.52
N LEU A 41 8.24 -0.91 -2.23
CA LEU A 41 6.93 -0.55 -2.74
C LEU A 41 6.05 -0.08 -1.58
N ARG A 42 5.39 1.05 -1.75
CA ARG A 42 4.41 1.58 -0.81
C ARG A 42 3.06 1.58 -1.49
N PHE A 43 2.24 0.59 -1.12
CA PHE A 43 0.92 0.47 -1.69
C PHE A 43 -0.05 1.41 -0.99
N PHE A 44 -0.91 2.05 -1.78
CA PHE A 44 -2.13 2.65 -1.26
C PHE A 44 -3.16 1.56 -1.02
N THR A 45 -4.40 1.93 -0.81
CA THR A 45 -5.45 0.94 -0.68
C THR A 45 -5.62 0.20 -2.00
N VAL A 46 -5.28 -1.08 -2.02
CA VAL A 46 -5.41 -1.95 -3.19
C VAL A 46 -6.79 -2.61 -3.13
N TYR A 47 -7.51 -2.60 -4.24
CA TYR A 47 -8.83 -3.23 -4.32
C TYR A 47 -8.91 -4.16 -5.51
N GLY A 48 -9.87 -5.09 -5.45
CA GLY A 48 -10.10 -6.05 -6.51
C GLY A 48 -10.66 -7.36 -5.98
N PRO A 49 -10.78 -8.37 -6.86
CA PRO A 49 -11.23 -9.70 -6.43
C PRO A 49 -10.36 -10.26 -5.29
N TRP A 50 -11.01 -11.00 -4.39
CA TRP A 50 -10.37 -11.61 -3.22
C TRP A 50 -9.87 -10.60 -2.18
N GLY A 51 -10.42 -9.38 -2.19
CA GLY A 51 -10.10 -8.38 -1.18
C GLY A 51 -10.58 -8.81 0.22
N ARG A 52 -9.95 -8.25 1.24
CA ARG A 52 -10.32 -8.54 2.64
C ARG A 52 -11.73 -8.00 2.93
N PRO A 53 -12.58 -8.78 3.63
CA PRO A 53 -13.95 -8.36 3.93
C PRO A 53 -14.07 -7.13 4.84
N ASP A 54 -13.01 -6.80 5.58
CA ASP A 54 -13.00 -5.65 6.49
C ASP A 54 -12.58 -4.35 5.83
N MET A 55 -12.21 -4.36 4.55
CA MET A 55 -11.85 -3.15 3.82
C MET A 55 -13.09 -2.38 3.37
N ALA A 56 -12.98 -1.05 3.37
CA ALA A 56 -14.12 -0.18 3.07
C ALA A 56 -14.78 -0.47 1.73
N MET A 57 -13.99 -0.68 0.69
CA MET A 57 -14.53 -0.97 -0.65
C MET A 57 -15.40 -2.22 -0.64
N TRP A 58 -14.95 -3.28 0.03
CA TRP A 58 -15.70 -4.52 0.12
C TRP A 58 -16.97 -4.35 0.94
N ILE A 59 -16.86 -3.68 2.10
CA ILE A 59 -17.99 -3.44 3.00
C ILE A 59 -19.06 -2.61 2.29
N PHE A 60 -18.66 -1.55 1.61
CA PHE A 60 -19.59 -0.67 0.91
C PHE A 60 -20.26 -1.37 -0.26
N ALA A 61 -19.50 -2.11 -1.06
CA ALA A 61 -20.06 -2.85 -2.19
C ALA A 61 -21.07 -3.88 -1.72
N LYS A 62 -20.76 -4.63 -0.67
CA LYS A 62 -21.67 -5.63 -0.10
C LYS A 62 -22.94 -4.98 0.43
N ALA A 63 -22.83 -3.88 1.17
CA ALA A 63 -23.98 -3.18 1.72
C ALA A 63 -24.88 -2.60 0.62
N ILE A 64 -24.30 -2.01 -0.42
CA ILE A 64 -25.04 -1.45 -1.55
C ILE A 64 -25.81 -2.54 -2.27
N LEU A 65 -25.18 -3.68 -2.54
CA LEU A 65 -25.83 -4.81 -3.22
C LEU A 65 -26.95 -5.43 -2.38
N ALA A 66 -26.84 -5.39 -1.06
CA ALA A 66 -27.85 -5.89 -0.15
C ALA A 66 -28.93 -4.86 0.20
N GLY A 67 -28.79 -3.62 -0.25
CA GLY A 67 -29.73 -2.55 0.10
C GLY A 67 -29.63 -2.08 1.54
N GLU A 68 -28.51 -2.34 2.20
CA GLU A 68 -28.28 -1.97 3.58
C GLU A 68 -27.62 -0.60 3.71
N PRO A 69 -27.85 0.12 4.83
CA PRO A 69 -27.19 1.41 5.03
C PRO A 69 -25.68 1.26 5.20
N ILE A 70 -24.94 2.26 4.75
CA ILE A 70 -23.50 2.31 4.85
C ILE A 70 -23.12 3.21 6.03
N LYS A 71 -22.19 2.73 6.86
CA LYS A 71 -21.60 3.57 7.91
C LYS A 71 -20.46 4.39 7.33
N LEU A 72 -20.60 5.71 7.41
CA LEU A 72 -19.53 6.60 7.01
C LEU A 72 -18.76 7.06 8.24
N PHE A 73 -17.46 6.86 8.22
CA PHE A 73 -16.59 7.35 9.27
C PHE A 73 -16.20 8.79 8.98
N ASN A 74 -16.03 9.59 10.03
CA ASN A 74 -15.65 10.99 9.92
C ASN A 74 -16.58 11.79 8.99
N ASN A 75 -17.89 11.49 9.00
CA ASN A 75 -18.91 12.12 8.13
C ASN A 75 -18.55 12.07 6.64
N GLY A 76 -17.82 11.04 6.21
CA GLY A 76 -17.38 10.94 4.83
C GLY A 76 -16.22 11.87 4.46
N ASN A 77 -15.67 12.61 5.40
CA ASN A 77 -14.54 13.52 5.16
C ASN A 77 -13.21 12.77 5.17
N MET A 78 -13.10 11.77 4.31
CA MET A 78 -11.88 10.99 4.15
C MET A 78 -11.56 10.87 2.67
N ARG A 79 -10.30 11.09 2.35
CA ARG A 79 -9.79 10.90 0.99
C ARG A 79 -8.65 9.91 1.03
N ARG A 80 -8.69 8.93 0.12
CA ARG A 80 -7.63 7.94 -0.04
C ARG A 80 -7.43 7.66 -1.51
N ASP A 81 -6.19 7.39 -1.89
CA ASP A 81 -5.90 6.90 -3.21
C ASP A 81 -6.13 5.39 -3.24
N PHE A 82 -6.77 4.92 -4.30
CA PHE A 82 -7.05 3.51 -4.51
C PHE A 82 -6.31 3.02 -5.75
N THR A 83 -5.82 1.80 -5.68
CA THR A 83 -5.14 1.17 -6.81
C THR A 83 -5.79 -0.18 -7.10
N TYR A 84 -6.13 -0.43 -8.38
CA TYR A 84 -6.67 -1.72 -8.76
C TYR A 84 -5.58 -2.79 -8.68
N VAL A 85 -5.95 -3.98 -8.20
CA VAL A 85 -4.99 -5.05 -7.93
C VAL A 85 -4.22 -5.49 -9.18
N ASP A 86 -4.85 -5.51 -10.35
CA ASP A 86 -4.17 -5.91 -11.59
C ASP A 86 -3.06 -4.94 -11.96
N ASP A 87 -3.25 -3.65 -11.69
CA ASP A 87 -2.21 -2.64 -11.91
C ASP A 87 -1.02 -2.83 -10.99
N VAL A 88 -1.28 -3.19 -9.72
CA VAL A 88 -0.22 -3.50 -8.77
C VAL A 88 0.56 -4.73 -9.21
N VAL A 89 -0.13 -5.78 -9.62
CA VAL A 89 0.49 -7.03 -10.08
C VAL A 89 1.36 -6.77 -11.31
N GLU A 90 0.86 -6.01 -12.27
CA GLU A 90 1.64 -5.67 -13.47
C GLU A 90 2.90 -4.88 -13.11
N ALA A 91 2.79 -3.92 -12.20
CA ALA A 91 3.94 -3.14 -11.75
C ALA A 91 4.99 -4.04 -11.08
N ILE A 92 4.56 -4.98 -10.22
CA ILE A 92 5.46 -5.92 -9.55
C ILE A 92 6.18 -6.79 -10.58
N VAL A 93 5.45 -7.34 -11.56
CA VAL A 93 6.03 -8.19 -12.59
C VAL A 93 7.10 -7.43 -13.38
N ARG A 94 6.81 -6.20 -13.77
CA ARG A 94 7.77 -5.36 -14.50
C ARG A 94 9.02 -5.06 -13.68
N LEU A 95 8.87 -4.84 -12.37
CA LEU A 95 10.00 -4.59 -11.48
C LEU A 95 10.86 -5.83 -11.29
N VAL A 96 10.25 -7.02 -11.24
CA VAL A 96 10.99 -8.28 -11.16
C VAL A 96 11.81 -8.53 -12.44
N GLU A 97 11.26 -8.19 -13.60
CA GLU A 97 11.94 -8.34 -14.88
C GLU A 97 13.10 -7.34 -15.06
N ARG A 98 13.02 -6.19 -14.38
CA ARG A 98 14.02 -5.12 -14.48
C ARG A 98 14.43 -4.66 -13.08
N PRO A 99 15.16 -5.51 -12.33
CA PRO A 99 15.59 -5.10 -10.99
C PRO A 99 16.56 -3.94 -11.05
N PRO A 100 16.56 -3.07 -10.04
CA PRO A 100 17.52 -1.99 -9.97
C PRO A 100 18.92 -2.53 -9.70
N GLN A 101 19.94 -1.73 -10.01
CA GLN A 101 21.30 -2.06 -9.60
C GLN A 101 21.45 -1.74 -8.11
N ALA A 102 22.13 -2.64 -7.38
CA ALA A 102 22.46 -2.36 -6.00
C ALA A 102 23.48 -1.25 -5.92
N ASN A 103 23.24 -0.29 -5.04
CA ASN A 103 24.23 0.73 -4.75
C ASN A 103 25.31 0.17 -3.82
N PRO A 104 26.55 0.35 -4.14
CA PRO A 104 27.63 -0.10 -3.25
C PRO A 104 27.68 0.72 -1.96
#